data_e6a587480ad53b56d25ad68d7043650d
#
_entry.id   e6a587480ad53b56d25ad68d7043650d
#
_cell.length_a   1.000
_cell.length_b   1.000
_cell.length_c   1.000
_cell.angle_alpha   90.00
_cell.angle_beta   90.00
_cell.angle_gamma   90.00
#
_symmetry.space_group_name_H-M   'P 1'
#
loop_
_entity.id
_entity.type
_entity.pdbx_description
1 polymer ?
#
loop_
_entity_poly.entity_id
_entity_poly.type
_entity_poly.pdbx_seq_one_letter_code
_entity_poly.pdbx_strand_id
1 'polypeptide(L)'
;MKNYVLKYNKPAEYSENGWQNEVLPIGNGMLGMCVFGGVSEEHLQFNEKTLWTGGPSKSRKDYIGGNVENSYEYLEKIRDALRRGDKKAVLKFKDKLVGVKDGYGAYQNFGEIVLKFPHGVFSDYERQLDITNSVCTVKYKSGGVSFIRECFASHNPSVIA
;
A
#
# COMPACT_ATOMS: atom_id res chain seq x y z
N MET A 1 -20.67 17.36 -6.11
CA MET A 1 -19.34 16.71 -6.27
C MET A 1 -19.53 15.32 -6.85
N LYS A 2 -18.64 14.87 -7.74
CA LYS A 2 -18.65 13.47 -8.18
C LYS A 2 -18.14 12.60 -7.04
N ASN A 3 -18.90 11.59 -6.64
CA ASN A 3 -18.44 10.60 -5.68
C ASN A 3 -17.59 9.54 -6.41
N TYR A 4 -16.36 9.36 -5.95
CA TYR A 4 -15.46 8.33 -6.47
C TYR A 4 -15.49 7.13 -5.52
N VAL A 5 -16.09 6.03 -5.97
CA VAL A 5 -16.27 4.81 -5.17
C VAL A 5 -15.82 3.60 -5.97
N LEU A 6 -14.92 2.82 -5.38
CA LEU A 6 -14.60 1.46 -5.86
C LEU A 6 -15.55 0.48 -5.17
N LYS A 7 -16.16 -0.43 -5.94
CA LYS A 7 -17.13 -1.42 -5.43
C LYS A 7 -16.78 -2.82 -5.88
N TYR A 8 -16.97 -3.77 -4.97
CA TYR A 8 -16.77 -5.19 -5.19
C TYR A 8 -17.89 -5.97 -4.51
N ASN A 9 -18.28 -7.11 -5.11
CA ASN A 9 -19.37 -7.98 -4.65
C ASN A 9 -18.88 -9.28 -3.98
N LYS A 10 -17.58 -9.39 -3.72
CA LYS A 10 -16.95 -10.51 -3.03
C LYS A 10 -15.78 -10.03 -2.17
N PRO A 11 -15.38 -10.76 -1.11
CA PRO A 11 -14.12 -10.52 -0.42
C PRO A 11 -12.93 -10.58 -1.36
N ALA A 12 -11.83 -9.92 -1.01
CA ALA A 12 -10.55 -10.14 -1.66
C ALA A 12 -10.04 -11.54 -1.32
N GLU A 13 -9.38 -12.19 -2.26
CA GLU A 13 -8.72 -13.44 -1.99
C GLU A 13 -7.52 -13.23 -1.06
N TYR A 14 -7.38 -14.07 -0.04
CA TYR A 14 -6.19 -14.03 0.80
C TYR A 14 -5.03 -14.75 0.10
N SER A 15 -4.43 -14.05 -0.85
CA SER A 15 -3.33 -14.49 -1.69
C SER A 15 -2.49 -13.28 -2.13
N GLU A 16 -1.31 -13.53 -2.71
CA GLU A 16 -0.48 -12.46 -3.28
C GLU A 16 -1.24 -11.69 -4.38
N ASN A 17 -1.96 -12.40 -5.23
CA ASN A 17 -2.76 -11.77 -6.29
C ASN A 17 -3.90 -10.92 -5.71
N GLY A 18 -4.62 -11.43 -4.72
CA GLY A 18 -5.68 -10.70 -4.05
C GLY A 18 -5.15 -9.45 -3.33
N TRP A 19 -3.98 -9.57 -2.67
CA TRP A 19 -3.32 -8.44 -2.05
C TRP A 19 -2.93 -7.35 -3.07
N GLN A 20 -2.39 -7.73 -4.22
CA GLN A 20 -1.96 -6.77 -5.23
C GLN A 20 -3.13 -6.09 -5.98
N ASN A 21 -4.24 -6.81 -6.20
CA ASN A 21 -5.26 -6.39 -7.16
C ASN A 21 -6.65 -6.18 -6.55
N GLU A 22 -6.95 -6.71 -5.37
CA GLU A 22 -8.30 -6.73 -4.86
C GLU A 22 -8.49 -6.02 -3.51
N VAL A 23 -7.47 -5.90 -2.65
CA VAL A 23 -7.62 -5.25 -1.34
C VAL A 23 -8.00 -3.78 -1.45
N LEU A 24 -8.65 -3.26 -0.43
CA LEU A 24 -8.98 -1.84 -0.34
C LEU A 24 -7.99 -1.14 0.60
N PRO A 25 -7.15 -0.24 0.09
CA PRO A 25 -6.16 0.46 0.90
C PRO A 25 -6.78 1.67 1.58
N ILE A 26 -6.44 1.87 2.85
CA ILE A 26 -6.71 3.10 3.60
C ILE A 26 -5.42 3.60 4.27
N GLY A 27 -5.34 4.87 4.59
CA GLY A 27 -4.16 5.42 5.27
C GLY A 27 -4.23 6.92 5.51
N ASN A 28 -3.35 7.41 6.39
CA ASN A 28 -3.28 8.81 6.80
C ASN A 28 -1.91 9.46 6.55
N GLY A 29 -1.03 8.77 5.81
CA GLY A 29 0.34 9.22 5.53
C GLY A 29 1.37 8.78 6.57
N MET A 30 0.96 8.31 7.75
CA MET A 30 1.82 7.65 8.76
C MET A 30 1.54 6.15 8.81
N LEU A 31 0.27 5.80 8.89
CA LEU A 31 -0.25 4.44 8.92
C LEU A 31 -0.92 4.12 7.60
N GLY A 32 -0.78 2.88 7.16
CA GLY A 32 -1.50 2.33 6.02
C GLY A 32 -2.05 0.95 6.35
N MET A 33 -3.22 0.60 5.82
CA MET A 33 -3.84 -0.69 6.01
C MET A 33 -4.51 -1.17 4.74
N CYS A 34 -4.40 -2.46 4.47
CA CYS A 34 -5.14 -3.18 3.43
C CYS A 34 -6.27 -3.97 4.06
N VAL A 35 -7.50 -3.74 3.58
CA VAL A 35 -8.72 -4.41 4.04
C VAL A 35 -9.13 -5.45 3.01
N PHE A 36 -9.19 -6.73 3.40
CA PHE A 36 -9.60 -7.82 2.50
C PHE A 36 -11.13 -7.95 2.39
N GLY A 37 -11.84 -7.60 3.45
CA GLY A 37 -13.31 -7.66 3.48
C GLY A 37 -13.86 -9.06 3.74
N GLY A 38 -13.13 -9.92 4.43
CA GLY A 38 -13.57 -11.26 4.78
C GLY A 38 -14.79 -11.27 5.71
N VAL A 39 -15.60 -12.32 5.68
CA VAL A 39 -16.85 -12.42 6.46
C VAL A 39 -16.63 -13.21 7.74
N SER A 40 -16.19 -14.45 7.65
CA SER A 40 -15.86 -15.28 8.82
C SER A 40 -14.48 -14.97 9.38
N GLU A 41 -13.57 -14.54 8.52
CA GLU A 41 -12.23 -14.15 8.89
C GLU A 41 -11.82 -12.90 8.09
N GLU A 42 -11.57 -11.79 8.77
CA GLU A 42 -11.07 -10.56 8.16
C GLU A 42 -9.58 -10.45 8.37
N HIS A 43 -8.86 -10.17 7.31
CA HIS A 43 -7.45 -9.88 7.32
C HIS A 43 -7.21 -8.38 7.14
N LEU A 44 -6.54 -7.78 8.12
CA LEU A 44 -6.16 -6.37 8.12
C LEU A 44 -4.64 -6.30 8.17
N GLN A 45 -4.02 -6.18 7.01
CA GLN A 45 -2.57 -6.02 6.92
C GLN A 45 -2.22 -4.55 7.00
N PHE A 46 -1.37 -4.17 7.94
CA PHE A 46 -1.07 -2.78 8.18
C PHE A 46 0.44 -2.51 8.29
N ASN A 47 0.78 -1.26 8.10
CA ASN A 47 2.15 -0.81 8.18
C ASN A 47 2.24 0.63 8.71
N GLU A 48 3.43 0.97 9.20
CA GLU A 48 3.82 2.30 9.66
C GLU A 48 5.06 2.76 8.86
N LYS A 49 5.02 3.98 8.33
CA LYS A 49 5.98 4.45 7.32
C LYS A 49 7.42 4.55 7.77
N THR A 50 7.68 4.60 9.09
CA THR A 50 9.05 4.71 9.63
C THR A 50 9.67 3.37 10.00
N LEU A 51 8.93 2.26 9.83
CA LEU A 51 9.40 0.94 10.17
C LEU A 51 10.39 0.40 9.12
N TRP A 52 11.65 0.68 9.35
CA TRP A 52 12.76 0.28 8.51
C TRP A 52 13.84 -0.44 9.33
N THR A 53 14.58 -1.38 8.72
CA THR A 53 15.70 -2.08 9.37
C THR A 53 16.91 -1.19 9.57
N GLY A 54 16.96 -0.04 8.95
CA GLY A 54 18.04 0.93 9.04
C GLY A 54 17.75 2.17 8.22
N GLY A 55 18.70 3.07 8.15
CA GLY A 55 18.56 4.32 7.41
C GLY A 55 19.90 5.09 7.36
N PRO A 56 19.86 6.35 6.91
CA PRO A 56 21.03 7.19 6.85
C PRO A 56 21.73 7.24 8.22
N SER A 57 23.01 6.92 8.25
CA SER A 57 23.80 6.94 9.47
C SER A 57 24.97 7.90 9.36
N LYS A 58 25.09 8.82 10.31
CA LYS A 58 26.25 9.74 10.42
C LYS A 58 27.56 9.01 10.70
N SER A 59 27.49 7.77 11.21
CA SER A 59 28.68 6.95 11.47
C SER A 59 29.20 6.25 10.22
N ARG A 60 28.43 6.17 9.15
CA ARG A 60 28.86 5.58 7.88
C ARG A 60 29.43 6.65 6.96
N LYS A 61 30.74 6.68 6.83
CA LYS A 61 31.47 7.66 5.99
C LYS A 61 31.20 7.47 4.48
N ASP A 62 30.79 6.28 4.07
CA ASP A 62 30.48 5.89 2.69
C ASP A 62 29.02 6.13 2.31
N TYR A 63 28.18 6.51 3.27
CA TYR A 63 26.77 6.77 3.02
C TYR A 63 26.53 8.23 2.60
N ILE A 64 26.25 8.44 1.34
CA ILE A 64 25.99 9.76 0.71
C ILE A 64 24.50 10.05 0.48
N GLY A 65 23.60 9.38 1.19
CA GLY A 65 22.15 9.57 1.04
C GLY A 65 21.58 9.09 -0.30
N GLY A 66 22.26 8.18 -0.99
CA GLY A 66 21.86 7.73 -2.32
C GLY A 66 22.14 8.71 -3.45
N ASN A 67 22.74 9.84 -3.17
CA ASN A 67 23.13 10.81 -4.19
C ASN A 67 24.39 10.32 -4.94
N VAL A 68 24.40 10.50 -6.23
CA VAL A 68 25.58 10.30 -7.09
C VAL A 68 25.98 11.64 -7.64
N GLU A 69 27.23 12.01 -7.43
CA GLU A 69 27.76 13.27 -7.93
C GLU A 69 27.63 13.32 -9.46
N ASN A 70 27.19 14.47 -9.98
CA ASN A 70 26.94 14.71 -11.41
C ASN A 70 25.96 13.74 -12.09
N SER A 71 25.15 13.01 -11.32
CA SER A 71 24.17 12.06 -11.89
C SER A 71 23.13 12.70 -12.80
N TYR A 72 22.87 14.01 -12.65
CA TYR A 72 21.96 14.76 -13.51
C TYR A 72 22.31 14.66 -15.00
N GLU A 73 23.57 14.46 -15.36
CA GLU A 73 24.00 14.30 -16.76
C GLU A 73 23.41 13.03 -17.40
N TYR A 74 23.14 12.01 -16.62
CA TYR A 74 22.50 10.79 -17.08
C TYR A 74 21.00 10.94 -17.21
N LEU A 75 20.38 11.88 -16.50
CA LEU A 75 18.94 12.13 -16.57
C LEU A 75 18.53 12.57 -17.99
N GLU A 76 19.26 13.50 -18.59
CA GLU A 76 18.98 13.93 -19.98
C GLU A 76 19.20 12.79 -20.99
N LYS A 77 20.25 11.99 -20.81
CA LYS A 77 20.48 10.81 -21.66
C LYS A 77 19.35 9.79 -21.58
N ILE A 78 18.77 9.60 -20.38
CA ILE A 78 17.61 8.72 -20.17
C ILE A 78 16.36 9.32 -20.80
N ARG A 79 16.11 10.63 -20.62
CA ARG A 79 14.98 11.32 -21.25
C ARG A 79 15.02 11.21 -22.77
N ASP A 80 16.18 11.40 -23.36
CA ASP A 80 16.37 11.26 -24.81
C ASP A 80 16.17 9.83 -25.28
N ALA A 81 16.67 8.85 -24.52
CA ALA A 81 16.44 7.45 -24.82
C ALA A 81 14.96 7.08 -24.76
N LEU A 82 14.22 7.59 -23.75
CA LEU A 82 12.78 7.40 -23.64
C LEU A 82 12.02 8.02 -24.82
N ARG A 83 12.37 9.24 -25.24
CA ARG A 83 11.75 9.88 -26.42
C ARG A 83 11.92 9.08 -27.70
N ARG A 84 13.05 8.38 -27.84
CA ARG A 84 13.36 7.51 -28.99
C ARG A 84 12.85 6.08 -28.82
N GLY A 85 12.26 5.71 -27.68
CA GLY A 85 11.86 4.34 -27.39
C GLY A 85 13.03 3.36 -27.17
N ASP A 86 14.24 3.86 -26.93
CA ASP A 86 15.46 3.07 -26.74
C ASP A 86 15.56 2.53 -25.31
N LYS A 87 14.86 1.43 -25.06
CA LYS A 87 14.87 0.75 -23.76
C LYS A 87 16.25 0.29 -23.31
N LYS A 88 17.14 -0.10 -24.27
CA LYS A 88 18.51 -0.55 -23.93
C LYS A 88 19.34 0.58 -23.37
N ALA A 89 19.26 1.77 -23.97
CA ALA A 89 19.96 2.96 -23.47
C ALA A 89 19.41 3.38 -22.09
N VAL A 90 18.08 3.33 -21.86
CA VAL A 90 17.49 3.59 -20.54
C VAL A 90 18.08 2.66 -19.47
N LEU A 91 18.10 1.36 -19.74
CA LEU A 91 18.65 0.36 -18.81
C LEU A 91 20.14 0.57 -18.54
N LYS A 92 20.92 1.01 -19.54
CA LYS A 92 22.34 1.32 -19.39
C LYS A 92 22.59 2.49 -18.43
N PHE A 93 21.73 3.51 -18.44
CA PHE A 93 21.94 4.73 -17.68
C PHE A 93 21.21 4.79 -16.34
N LYS A 94 20.14 4.00 -16.15
CA LYS A 94 19.33 4.06 -14.91
C LYS A 94 20.15 3.86 -13.64
N ASP A 95 21.11 2.93 -13.67
CA ASP A 95 21.94 2.61 -12.50
C ASP A 95 23.00 3.70 -12.19
N LYS A 96 23.15 4.69 -13.09
CA LYS A 96 23.99 5.86 -12.86
C LYS A 96 23.29 7.00 -12.13
N LEU A 97 21.96 6.91 -12.00
CA LEU A 97 21.18 7.88 -11.22
C LEU A 97 21.07 7.48 -9.75
N VAL A 98 21.27 6.20 -9.44
CA VAL A 98 21.09 5.65 -8.09
C VAL A 98 22.44 5.47 -7.42
N GLY A 99 22.50 5.86 -6.17
CA GLY A 99 23.68 5.62 -5.34
C GLY A 99 23.79 4.17 -4.89
N VAL A 100 24.69 3.95 -3.95
CA VAL A 100 24.92 2.65 -3.34
C VAL A 100 23.62 2.15 -2.72
N LYS A 101 23.18 0.97 -3.13
CA LYS A 101 21.93 0.36 -2.64
C LYS A 101 22.04 -0.12 -1.19
N ASP A 102 23.23 -0.37 -0.73
CA ASP A 102 23.49 -0.85 0.63
C ASP A 102 23.49 0.31 1.62
N GLY A 103 22.72 0.16 2.70
CA GLY A 103 22.69 1.15 3.78
C GLY A 103 21.40 1.96 3.92
N TYR A 104 20.44 1.77 3.03
CA TYR A 104 19.11 2.38 3.19
C TYR A 104 18.25 1.70 4.25
N GLY A 105 18.59 0.46 4.62
CA GLY A 105 17.67 -0.42 5.32
C GLY A 105 16.59 -0.98 4.38
N ALA A 106 15.75 -1.85 4.91
CA ALA A 106 14.62 -2.41 4.22
C ALA A 106 13.33 -2.00 4.94
N TYR A 107 12.32 -1.63 4.17
CA TYR A 107 10.98 -1.39 4.69
C TYR A 107 10.43 -2.70 5.24
N GLN A 108 9.86 -2.65 6.43
CA GLN A 108 9.38 -3.83 7.14
C GLN A 108 7.85 -3.89 7.11
N ASN A 109 7.32 -5.08 7.00
CA ASN A 109 5.92 -5.31 7.29
C ASN A 109 5.71 -5.19 8.81
N PHE A 110 4.78 -4.36 9.25
CA PHE A 110 4.45 -4.22 10.67
C PHE A 110 3.73 -5.46 11.19
N GLY A 111 2.73 -5.91 10.45
CA GLY A 111 1.99 -7.09 10.82
C GLY A 111 0.60 -7.16 10.22
N GLU A 112 -0.17 -8.09 10.76
CA GLU A 112 -1.53 -8.37 10.37
C GLU A 112 -2.40 -8.59 11.60
N ILE A 113 -3.62 -8.07 11.56
CA ILE A 113 -4.67 -8.37 12.52
C ILE A 113 -5.66 -9.30 11.84
N VAL A 114 -5.93 -10.44 12.46
CA VAL A 114 -6.94 -11.38 12.00
C VAL A 114 -8.13 -11.31 12.94
N LEU A 115 -9.28 -10.90 12.42
CA LEU A 115 -10.53 -10.86 13.17
C LEU A 115 -11.40 -12.05 12.77
N LYS A 116 -11.76 -12.89 13.74
CA LYS A 116 -12.62 -14.07 13.55
C LYS A 116 -14.02 -13.79 14.03
N PHE A 117 -14.99 -14.02 13.16
CA PHE A 117 -16.42 -13.83 13.46
C PHE A 117 -17.17 -15.17 13.33
N PRO A 118 -18.17 -15.43 14.17
CA PRO A 118 -19.00 -16.62 14.06
C PRO A 118 -20.03 -16.51 12.92
N HIS A 119 -19.60 -15.96 11.78
CA HIS A 119 -20.44 -15.76 10.60
C HIS A 119 -20.12 -16.82 9.56
N GLY A 120 -21.13 -17.65 9.24
CA GLY A 120 -21.00 -18.71 8.24
C GLY A 120 -21.43 -18.27 6.84
N VAL A 121 -22.54 -18.87 6.37
CA VAL A 121 -23.11 -18.51 5.06
C VAL A 121 -23.57 -17.05 5.08
N PHE A 122 -23.26 -16.32 4.02
CA PHE A 122 -23.63 -14.92 3.89
C PHE A 122 -24.28 -14.61 2.53
N SER A 123 -25.01 -13.52 2.47
CA SER A 123 -25.63 -12.95 1.27
C SER A 123 -25.50 -11.43 1.24
N ASP A 124 -25.94 -10.82 0.14
CA ASP A 124 -26.00 -9.37 -0.04
C ASP A 124 -24.67 -8.68 0.26
N TYR A 125 -23.58 -9.32 -0.17
CA TYR A 125 -22.23 -8.82 0.10
C TYR A 125 -21.86 -7.66 -0.82
N GLU A 126 -21.36 -6.60 -0.20
CA GLU A 126 -20.72 -5.47 -0.89
C GLU A 126 -19.54 -4.99 -0.04
N ARG A 127 -18.40 -4.74 -0.67
CA ARG A 127 -17.34 -3.92 -0.10
C ARG A 127 -17.03 -2.75 -1.00
N GLN A 128 -16.75 -1.62 -0.41
CA GLN A 128 -16.46 -0.40 -1.15
C GLN A 128 -15.39 0.43 -0.48
N LEU A 129 -14.66 1.18 -1.29
CA LEU A 129 -13.82 2.29 -0.85
C LEU A 129 -14.39 3.59 -1.39
N ASP A 130 -14.93 4.41 -0.53
CA ASP A 130 -15.31 5.78 -0.84
C ASP A 130 -14.07 6.66 -0.76
N ILE A 131 -13.49 6.98 -1.93
CA ILE A 131 -12.29 7.80 -2.05
C ILE A 131 -12.59 9.26 -1.65
N THR A 132 -13.84 9.70 -1.81
CA THR A 132 -14.24 11.07 -1.48
C THR A 132 -14.24 11.30 0.03
N ASN A 133 -14.71 10.31 0.79
CA ASN A 133 -14.81 10.38 2.25
C ASN A 133 -13.71 9.59 2.97
N SER A 134 -12.85 8.87 2.23
CA SER A 134 -11.76 8.04 2.75
C SER A 134 -12.24 6.94 3.71
N VAL A 135 -13.36 6.30 3.40
CA VAL A 135 -13.95 5.23 4.21
C VAL A 135 -14.03 3.94 3.40
N CYS A 136 -13.50 2.87 3.97
CA CYS A 136 -13.71 1.51 3.48
C CYS A 136 -14.89 0.88 4.23
N THR A 137 -15.88 0.35 3.50
CA THR A 137 -17.08 -0.26 4.09
C THR A 137 -17.24 -1.68 3.57
N VAL A 138 -17.56 -2.62 4.46
CA VAL A 138 -17.93 -4.02 4.14
C VAL A 138 -19.31 -4.29 4.69
N LYS A 139 -20.23 -4.69 3.80
CA LYS A 139 -21.64 -4.99 4.13
C LYS A 139 -21.99 -6.40 3.72
N TYR A 140 -22.75 -7.10 4.54
CA TYR A 140 -23.30 -8.43 4.24
C TYR A 140 -24.41 -8.81 5.20
N LYS A 141 -25.12 -9.88 4.89
CA LYS A 141 -26.10 -10.53 5.78
C LYS A 141 -25.60 -11.91 6.16
N SER A 142 -25.74 -12.29 7.42
CA SER A 142 -25.48 -13.65 7.93
C SER A 142 -26.44 -13.97 9.07
N GLY A 143 -27.03 -15.18 9.08
CA GLY A 143 -27.99 -15.59 10.10
C GLY A 143 -29.22 -14.68 10.24
N GLY A 144 -29.65 -14.02 9.15
CA GLY A 144 -30.76 -13.05 9.15
C GLY A 144 -30.42 -11.64 9.66
N VAL A 145 -29.17 -11.41 10.07
CA VAL A 145 -28.69 -10.12 10.56
C VAL A 145 -27.85 -9.42 9.51
N SER A 146 -28.03 -8.11 9.36
CA SER A 146 -27.20 -7.26 8.50
C SER A 146 -26.01 -6.73 9.29
N PHE A 147 -24.82 -6.88 8.73
CA PHE A 147 -23.56 -6.40 9.28
C PHE A 147 -22.97 -5.31 8.41
N ILE A 148 -22.43 -4.28 9.04
CA ILE A 148 -21.66 -3.23 8.40
C ILE A 148 -20.38 -3.03 9.22
N ARG A 149 -19.23 -3.10 8.54
CA ARG A 149 -17.94 -2.70 9.09
C ARG A 149 -17.43 -1.51 8.31
N GLU A 150 -16.94 -0.52 9.02
CA GLU A 150 -16.32 0.66 8.43
C GLU A 150 -14.89 0.76 8.95
N CYS A 151 -13.96 1.02 8.04
CA CYS A 151 -12.56 1.24 8.37
C CYS A 151 -12.12 2.56 7.77
N PHE A 152 -11.43 3.36 8.56
CA PHE A 152 -10.88 4.64 8.11
C PHE A 152 -9.59 4.95 8.88
N ALA A 153 -8.80 5.88 8.36
CA ALA A 153 -7.59 6.36 8.99
C ALA A 153 -7.71 7.83 9.34
N SER A 154 -7.59 8.16 10.64
CA SER A 154 -7.58 9.54 11.13
C SER A 154 -6.16 10.10 11.12
N HIS A 155 -6.01 11.39 10.76
CA HIS A 155 -4.72 12.06 10.78
C HIS A 155 -4.36 12.57 12.17
N ASN A 156 -5.33 13.07 12.92
CA ASN A 156 -5.13 13.58 14.29
C ASN A 156 -6.31 13.17 15.21
N PRO A 157 -6.10 12.27 16.17
CA PRO A 157 -4.87 11.49 16.36
C PRO A 157 -4.59 10.54 15.19
N SER A 158 -3.31 10.14 15.01
CA SER A 158 -2.93 9.18 13.97
C SER A 158 -3.33 7.77 14.40
N VAL A 159 -4.49 7.33 13.93
CA VAL A 159 -5.07 6.01 14.23
C VAL A 159 -5.77 5.44 13.01
N ILE A 160 -5.93 4.11 13.00
CA ILE A 160 -6.85 3.40 12.12
C ILE A 160 -7.96 2.83 13.00
N ALA A 161 -9.18 3.03 12.59
CA ALA A 161 -10.37 2.55 13.27
C ALA A 161 -11.22 1.70 12.31
#